data_1dc0e08340deda084d6011ac2ed65886
#
_entry.id   1dc0e08340deda084d6011ac2ed65886
#
_cell.length_a   1.000
_cell.length_b   1.000
_cell.length_c   1.000
_cell.angle_alpha   90.00
_cell.angle_beta   90.00
_cell.angle_gamma   90.00
#
_symmetry.space_group_name_H-M   'P 1'
#
loop_
_entity.id
_entity.type
_entity.pdbx_description
1 polymer ?
#
loop_
_entity_poly.entity_id
_entity_poly.type
_entity_poly.pdbx_seq_one_letter_code
_entity_poly.pdbx_strand_id
1 'polypeptide(L)'
;MPSTLRVAFMAAALASASPVWAQSLTLDDAITRAVAASPQGAASAARLDTLNAVRQGANTRPTDTVDVMIENLGIGGSDLNRQIQLTGTFTRRLERGGKRAARAGVVDADIDVIRADTLIRRLEIATAVQRLYVEAMAAAATVDIAQDRVAIAQQLSREVGRRVDAARDPLFAGTRARTQLAEARVDLEIAEHARDAALTRMALLLGEPAGRLTIGRGNFLDVEEPSASLQPAAVDVAIFEARRRRAAAELRLQQASARTDLTVSGGPRLIGSGDIAVVAGVSLPLRNRGLNRSNIARAQAEARQVEADLAVDLFQRRQQIALAAEKVTETAHEVEAVRDKVVPGAERTLAEVRAGYNRGGFTFMDVSMAQTALHEARARMVRAATRHHEARVELDRLTGRFVSLVQEPR
;
A
#
# COMPACT_ATOMS: atom_id res chain seq x y z
N MET A 1 -7.36 45.37 -60.00
CA MET A 1 -7.53 46.42 -59.02
C MET A 1 -8.58 45.98 -57.98
N PRO A 2 -8.43 46.20 -56.70
CA PRO A 2 -7.22 46.19 -55.87
C PRO A 2 -7.23 45.06 -54.81
N SER A 3 -6.05 44.69 -54.43
CA SER A 3 -5.67 43.82 -53.32
C SER A 3 -6.06 44.37 -51.97
N THR A 4 -6.70 43.56 -51.12
CA THR A 4 -6.85 43.85 -49.69
C THR A 4 -5.98 42.91 -48.86
N LEU A 5 -4.97 43.48 -48.28
CA LEU A 5 -3.99 42.96 -47.30
C LEU A 5 -4.71 42.61 -45.99
N ARG A 6 -4.79 41.33 -45.61
CA ARG A 6 -5.22 40.92 -44.27
C ARG A 6 -4.02 40.76 -43.36
N VAL A 7 -3.81 41.77 -42.51
CA VAL A 7 -2.85 41.72 -41.42
C VAL A 7 -3.42 40.79 -40.33
N ALA A 8 -2.77 39.65 -40.10
CA ALA A 8 -3.08 38.75 -39.00
C ALA A 8 -2.36 39.27 -37.76
N PHE A 9 -3.12 39.76 -36.80
CA PHE A 9 -2.65 40.06 -35.44
C PHE A 9 -2.40 38.75 -34.68
N MET A 10 -1.12 38.43 -34.50
CA MET A 10 -0.67 37.30 -33.69
C MET A 10 -0.57 37.83 -32.24
N ALA A 11 -1.64 37.64 -31.46
CA ALA A 11 -1.64 37.92 -30.02
C ALA A 11 -0.77 36.90 -29.34
N ALA A 12 0.42 37.29 -28.90
CA ALA A 12 1.28 36.51 -28.03
C ALA A 12 0.64 36.48 -26.64
N ALA A 13 0.03 35.35 -26.29
CA ALA A 13 -0.38 35.06 -24.92
C ALA A 13 0.89 34.80 -24.10
N LEU A 14 1.38 35.81 -23.41
CA LEU A 14 2.33 35.67 -22.30
C LEU A 14 1.60 34.89 -21.20
N ALA A 15 1.83 33.59 -21.14
CA ALA A 15 1.49 32.78 -20.01
C ALA A 15 2.31 33.30 -18.82
N SER A 16 1.66 34.08 -17.95
CA SER A 16 2.19 34.44 -16.64
C SER A 16 2.36 33.15 -15.83
N ALA A 17 3.54 32.57 -15.88
CA ALA A 17 3.96 31.56 -14.94
C ALA A 17 4.04 32.24 -13.57
N SER A 18 2.93 32.18 -12.80
CA SER A 18 2.96 32.52 -11.39
C SER A 18 4.08 31.69 -10.73
N PRO A 19 4.94 32.28 -9.90
CA PRO A 19 5.90 31.50 -9.13
C PRO A 19 5.06 30.57 -8.24
N VAL A 20 5.05 29.29 -8.56
CA VAL A 20 4.54 28.26 -7.65
C VAL A 20 5.48 28.31 -6.46
N TRP A 21 5.08 29.01 -5.42
CA TRP A 21 5.72 28.90 -4.11
C TRP A 21 5.74 27.43 -3.80
N ALA A 22 6.92 26.86 -3.63
CA ALA A 22 7.09 25.46 -3.26
C ALA A 22 6.38 25.25 -1.92
N GLN A 23 5.10 24.88 -1.96
CA GLN A 23 4.36 24.50 -0.76
C GLN A 23 5.04 23.25 -0.22
N SER A 24 5.47 23.34 1.05
CA SER A 24 6.05 22.19 1.72
C SER A 24 5.03 21.04 1.67
N LEU A 25 5.45 19.92 1.11
CA LEU A 25 4.60 18.72 1.01
C LEU A 25 4.19 18.26 2.40
N THR A 26 2.88 18.13 2.64
CA THR A 26 2.36 17.52 3.86
C THR A 26 2.30 15.99 3.70
N LEU A 27 2.24 15.27 4.82
CA LEU A 27 2.12 13.80 4.78
C LEU A 27 0.84 13.36 4.09
N ASP A 28 -0.29 14.01 4.37
CA ASP A 28 -1.60 13.67 3.79
C ASP A 28 -1.63 13.92 2.27
N ASP A 29 -1.04 15.03 1.81
CA ASP A 29 -0.87 15.30 0.38
C ASP A 29 0.03 14.26 -0.29
N ALA A 30 1.13 13.86 0.36
CA ALA A 30 2.03 12.84 -0.15
C ALA A 30 1.32 11.49 -0.31
N ILE A 31 0.54 11.07 0.70
CA ILE A 31 -0.26 9.84 0.64
C ILE A 31 -1.27 9.89 -0.51
N THR A 32 -2.01 10.98 -0.61
CA THR A 32 -3.03 11.14 -1.66
C THR A 32 -2.41 11.06 -3.06
N ARG A 33 -1.28 11.76 -3.29
CA ARG A 33 -0.56 11.73 -4.57
C ARG A 33 0.01 10.35 -4.88
N ALA A 34 0.61 9.66 -3.91
CA ALA A 34 1.17 8.32 -4.11
C ALA A 34 0.10 7.28 -4.45
N VAL A 35 -1.05 7.33 -3.77
CA VAL A 35 -2.18 6.44 -4.07
C VAL A 35 -2.71 6.70 -5.48
N ALA A 36 -2.82 7.96 -5.90
CA ALA A 36 -3.26 8.33 -7.24
C ALA A 36 -2.25 7.96 -8.34
N ALA A 37 -0.94 8.11 -8.07
CA ALA A 37 0.12 7.76 -9.02
C ALA A 37 0.37 6.25 -9.13
N SER A 38 -0.11 5.45 -8.17
CA SER A 38 0.17 4.02 -8.12
C SER A 38 -0.53 3.25 -9.25
N PRO A 39 0.20 2.40 -10.00
CA PRO A 39 -0.40 1.53 -11.01
C PRO A 39 -1.34 0.46 -10.43
N GLN A 40 -1.36 0.29 -9.11
CA GLN A 40 -2.24 -0.67 -8.42
C GLN A 40 -3.73 -0.34 -8.61
N GLY A 41 -4.08 0.95 -8.78
CA GLY A 41 -5.44 1.37 -9.11
C GLY A 41 -5.91 0.77 -10.44
N ALA A 42 -5.13 0.95 -11.50
CA ALA A 42 -5.42 0.39 -12.84
C ALA A 42 -5.45 -1.15 -12.81
N ALA A 43 -4.51 -1.80 -12.10
CA ALA A 43 -4.49 -3.25 -11.96
C ALA A 43 -5.72 -3.78 -11.22
N SER A 44 -6.20 -3.08 -10.20
CA SER A 44 -7.43 -3.44 -9.47
C SER A 44 -8.67 -3.27 -10.35
N ALA A 45 -8.76 -2.18 -11.13
CA ALA A 45 -9.85 -1.97 -12.08
C ALA A 45 -9.91 -3.10 -13.12
N ALA A 46 -8.77 -3.47 -13.72
CA ALA A 46 -8.71 -4.57 -14.69
C ALA A 46 -9.15 -5.93 -14.08
N ARG A 47 -8.82 -6.19 -12.81
CA ARG A 47 -9.31 -7.39 -12.10
C ARG A 47 -10.82 -7.36 -11.89
N LEU A 48 -11.37 -6.19 -11.52
CA LEU A 48 -12.82 -6.01 -11.38
C LEU A 48 -13.54 -6.18 -12.73
N ASP A 49 -12.98 -5.65 -13.82
CA ASP A 49 -13.54 -5.85 -15.16
C ASP A 49 -13.54 -7.32 -15.57
N THR A 50 -12.45 -8.05 -15.26
CA THR A 50 -12.38 -9.50 -15.47
C THR A 50 -13.49 -10.23 -14.69
N LEU A 51 -13.67 -9.91 -13.41
CA LEU A 51 -14.72 -10.53 -12.59
C LEU A 51 -16.13 -10.13 -13.06
N ASN A 52 -16.34 -8.92 -13.54
CA ASN A 52 -17.60 -8.50 -14.13
C ASN A 52 -17.93 -9.31 -15.39
N ALA A 53 -16.95 -9.60 -16.25
CA ALA A 53 -17.13 -10.49 -17.40
C ALA A 53 -17.44 -11.93 -16.97
N VAL A 54 -16.72 -12.46 -15.96
CA VAL A 54 -17.00 -13.78 -15.36
C VAL A 54 -18.41 -13.83 -14.79
N ARG A 55 -18.87 -12.76 -14.11
CA ARG A 55 -20.22 -12.63 -13.57
C ARG A 55 -21.29 -12.71 -14.65
N GLN A 56 -21.07 -12.04 -15.78
CA GLN A 56 -21.98 -12.14 -16.93
C GLN A 56 -22.06 -13.58 -17.43
N GLY A 57 -20.92 -14.27 -17.59
CA GLY A 57 -20.84 -15.68 -17.97
C GLY A 57 -21.53 -16.59 -16.96
N ALA A 58 -21.30 -16.38 -15.65
CA ALA A 58 -21.93 -17.14 -14.56
C ALA A 58 -23.47 -17.01 -14.54
N ASN A 59 -23.99 -15.87 -15.02
CA ASN A 59 -25.42 -15.60 -15.13
C ASN A 59 -26.05 -16.08 -16.44
N THR A 60 -25.31 -16.73 -17.34
CA THR A 60 -25.85 -17.30 -18.58
C THR A 60 -26.47 -18.69 -18.34
N ARG A 61 -27.41 -19.05 -19.23
CA ARG A 61 -27.97 -20.40 -19.29
C ARG A 61 -26.94 -21.35 -19.89
N PRO A 62 -27.00 -22.65 -19.56
CA PRO A 62 -26.28 -23.67 -20.32
C PRO A 62 -26.61 -23.59 -21.82
N THR A 63 -25.63 -23.90 -22.62
CA THR A 63 -25.76 -23.88 -24.09
C THR A 63 -26.77 -24.96 -24.52
N ASP A 64 -27.70 -24.62 -25.39
CA ASP A 64 -28.55 -25.56 -26.10
C ASP A 64 -27.68 -26.32 -27.13
N THR A 65 -27.94 -27.60 -27.36
CA THR A 65 -27.23 -28.42 -28.35
C THR A 65 -28.16 -28.91 -29.43
N VAL A 66 -27.61 -29.06 -30.62
CA VAL A 66 -28.26 -29.74 -31.75
C VAL A 66 -27.40 -30.95 -32.07
N ASP A 67 -28.01 -32.10 -31.97
CA ASP A 67 -27.37 -33.36 -32.23
C ASP A 67 -27.99 -33.98 -33.50
N VAL A 68 -27.16 -34.51 -34.41
CA VAL A 68 -27.60 -35.23 -35.60
C VAL A 68 -27.03 -36.63 -35.51
N MET A 69 -27.94 -37.60 -35.52
CA MET A 69 -27.62 -39.03 -35.40
C MET A 69 -28.09 -39.78 -36.60
N ILE A 70 -27.23 -40.59 -37.21
CA ILE A 70 -27.56 -41.53 -38.28
C ILE A 70 -27.44 -42.95 -37.70
N GLU A 71 -28.52 -43.70 -37.81
CA GLU A 71 -28.57 -45.06 -37.25
C GLU A 71 -28.86 -46.07 -38.37
N ASN A 72 -28.58 -47.36 -38.12
CA ASN A 72 -28.81 -48.48 -39.03
C ASN A 72 -28.05 -48.36 -40.37
N LEU A 73 -26.83 -47.80 -40.34
CA LEU A 73 -25.92 -47.85 -41.50
C LEU A 73 -25.37 -49.27 -41.61
N GLY A 74 -26.00 -50.11 -42.48
CA GLY A 74 -25.59 -51.49 -42.69
C GLY A 74 -24.70 -51.67 -43.95
N ILE A 75 -23.78 -52.63 -43.88
CA ILE A 75 -22.93 -53.02 -45.01
C ILE A 75 -23.48 -54.32 -45.60
N GLY A 76 -24.27 -54.24 -46.73
CA GLY A 76 -24.74 -55.36 -47.54
C GLY A 76 -26.23 -55.66 -47.42
N GLY A 77 -26.92 -55.71 -48.61
CA GLY A 77 -28.33 -56.07 -48.79
C GLY A 77 -29.24 -54.94 -49.26
N SER A 78 -30.14 -55.17 -50.20
CA SER A 78 -30.99 -54.16 -50.83
C SER A 78 -32.04 -53.53 -49.92
N ASP A 79 -32.37 -54.16 -48.78
CA ASP A 79 -33.39 -53.65 -47.87
C ASP A 79 -32.82 -52.79 -46.72
N LEU A 80 -31.52 -52.70 -46.57
CA LEU A 80 -30.87 -51.95 -45.49
C LEU A 80 -31.05 -50.40 -45.62
N ASN A 81 -31.16 -49.89 -46.85
CA ASN A 81 -31.40 -48.46 -47.07
C ASN A 81 -32.77 -48.01 -46.57
N ARG A 82 -33.75 -48.90 -46.49
CA ARG A 82 -35.08 -48.60 -45.93
C ARG A 82 -35.08 -48.51 -44.41
N GLN A 83 -34.05 -49.03 -43.73
CA GLN A 83 -33.91 -49.02 -42.28
C GLN A 83 -33.04 -47.85 -41.77
N ILE A 84 -32.33 -47.13 -42.65
CA ILE A 84 -31.55 -45.93 -42.27
C ILE A 84 -32.47 -44.91 -41.60
N GLN A 85 -32.04 -44.42 -40.41
CA GLN A 85 -32.73 -43.37 -39.71
C GLN A 85 -31.81 -42.18 -39.52
N LEU A 86 -32.28 -40.98 -39.88
CA LEU A 86 -31.61 -39.72 -39.63
C LEU A 86 -32.42 -38.92 -38.60
N THR A 87 -31.87 -38.73 -37.39
CA THR A 87 -32.54 -38.01 -36.32
C THR A 87 -31.80 -36.71 -36.05
N GLY A 88 -32.50 -35.56 -36.18
CA GLY A 88 -32.02 -34.29 -35.67
C GLY A 88 -32.67 -33.98 -34.33
N THR A 89 -31.90 -33.72 -33.30
CA THR A 89 -32.43 -33.47 -31.96
C THR A 89 -31.94 -32.13 -31.41
N PHE A 90 -32.87 -31.26 -31.05
CA PHE A 90 -32.59 -30.07 -30.23
C PHE A 90 -32.72 -30.44 -28.77
N THR A 91 -31.66 -30.13 -27.97
CA THR A 91 -31.59 -30.47 -26.56
C THR A 91 -31.39 -29.21 -25.71
N ARG A 92 -32.22 -29.03 -24.71
CA ARG A 92 -32.16 -27.91 -23.76
C ARG A 92 -32.07 -28.41 -22.33
N ARG A 93 -31.06 -27.90 -21.59
CA ARG A 93 -30.89 -28.16 -20.17
C ARG A 93 -31.59 -27.07 -19.36
N LEU A 94 -32.53 -27.46 -18.52
CA LEU A 94 -33.28 -26.59 -17.62
C LEU A 94 -32.65 -26.66 -16.22
N GLU A 95 -31.85 -25.69 -15.89
CA GLU A 95 -31.23 -25.58 -14.56
C GLU A 95 -32.29 -25.34 -13.49
N ARG A 96 -32.24 -26.14 -12.43
CA ARG A 96 -33.14 -26.07 -11.28
C ARG A 96 -32.39 -25.68 -10.02
N GLY A 97 -33.11 -25.13 -9.03
CA GLY A 97 -32.53 -24.82 -7.72
C GLY A 97 -31.77 -23.50 -7.62
N GLY A 98 -31.91 -22.63 -8.60
CA GLY A 98 -31.26 -21.30 -8.55
C GLY A 98 -29.73 -21.32 -8.79
N LYS A 99 -29.20 -22.36 -9.44
CA LYS A 99 -27.76 -22.54 -9.69
C LYS A 99 -27.12 -21.33 -10.35
N ARG A 100 -27.81 -20.72 -11.34
CA ARG A 100 -27.34 -19.54 -12.05
C ARG A 100 -27.13 -18.35 -11.09
N ALA A 101 -28.12 -18.06 -10.27
CA ALA A 101 -28.03 -17.01 -9.27
C ALA A 101 -26.97 -17.32 -8.21
N ALA A 102 -26.82 -18.59 -7.82
CA ALA A 102 -25.79 -19.00 -6.87
C ALA A 102 -24.37 -18.85 -7.45
N ARG A 103 -24.15 -19.20 -8.73
CA ARG A 103 -22.86 -18.96 -9.42
C ARG A 103 -22.54 -17.46 -9.49
N ALA A 104 -23.51 -16.64 -9.90
CA ALA A 104 -23.32 -15.19 -9.95
C ALA A 104 -23.03 -14.63 -8.55
N GLY A 105 -23.68 -15.14 -7.51
CA GLY A 105 -23.47 -14.72 -6.12
C GLY A 105 -22.08 -15.07 -5.57
N VAL A 106 -21.41 -16.12 -6.06
CA VAL A 106 -20.01 -16.39 -5.72
C VAL A 106 -19.11 -15.32 -6.33
N VAL A 107 -19.33 -14.98 -7.61
CA VAL A 107 -18.52 -13.94 -8.28
C VAL A 107 -18.75 -12.56 -7.67
N ASP A 108 -20.00 -12.24 -7.27
CA ASP A 108 -20.28 -11.00 -6.53
C ASP A 108 -19.47 -10.92 -5.22
N ALA A 109 -19.38 -12.05 -4.50
CA ALA A 109 -18.56 -12.12 -3.30
C ALA A 109 -17.04 -12.07 -3.59
N ASP A 110 -16.57 -12.60 -4.72
CA ASP A 110 -15.18 -12.44 -5.18
C ASP A 110 -14.86 -10.96 -5.50
N ILE A 111 -15.79 -10.23 -6.11
CA ILE A 111 -15.67 -8.77 -6.32
C ILE A 111 -15.50 -8.04 -4.99
N ASP A 112 -16.29 -8.39 -3.96
CA ASP A 112 -16.16 -7.80 -2.62
C ASP A 112 -14.78 -8.10 -2.00
N VAL A 113 -14.23 -9.29 -2.18
CA VAL A 113 -12.87 -9.63 -1.72
C VAL A 113 -11.82 -8.78 -2.42
N ILE A 114 -11.90 -8.60 -3.75
CA ILE A 114 -10.96 -7.75 -4.49
C ILE A 114 -11.05 -6.29 -4.05
N ARG A 115 -12.25 -5.77 -3.78
CA ARG A 115 -12.42 -4.40 -3.25
C ARG A 115 -11.76 -4.22 -1.89
N ALA A 116 -11.95 -5.18 -0.98
CA ALA A 116 -11.32 -5.13 0.33
C ALA A 116 -9.78 -5.25 0.24
N ASP A 117 -9.26 -6.16 -0.62
CA ASP A 117 -7.81 -6.30 -0.88
C ASP A 117 -7.21 -5.01 -1.45
N THR A 118 -7.94 -4.32 -2.34
CA THR A 118 -7.50 -3.03 -2.90
C THR A 118 -7.32 -1.95 -1.84
N LEU A 119 -8.23 -1.87 -0.87
CA LEU A 119 -8.10 -0.91 0.24
C LEU A 119 -6.91 -1.22 1.15
N ILE A 120 -6.64 -2.50 1.42
CA ILE A 120 -5.44 -2.92 2.16
C ILE A 120 -4.17 -2.48 1.42
N ARG A 121 -4.09 -2.72 0.11
CA ARG A 121 -2.92 -2.31 -0.70
C ARG A 121 -2.73 -0.80 -0.72
N ARG A 122 -3.80 -0.02 -0.80
CA ARG A 122 -3.72 1.44 -0.70
C ARG A 122 -3.21 1.89 0.68
N LEU A 123 -3.62 1.22 1.75
CA LEU A 123 -3.11 1.50 3.10
C LEU A 123 -1.62 1.12 3.24
N GLU A 124 -1.17 0.07 2.57
CA GLU A 124 0.26 -0.28 2.48
C GLU A 124 1.08 0.81 1.77
N ILE A 125 0.53 1.40 0.69
CA ILE A 125 1.16 2.56 0.02
C ILE A 125 1.25 3.74 0.99
N ALA A 126 0.17 4.07 1.70
CA ALA A 126 0.17 5.14 2.69
C ALA A 126 1.24 4.93 3.77
N THR A 127 1.39 3.69 4.24
CA THR A 127 2.43 3.31 5.20
C THR A 127 3.84 3.48 4.63
N ALA A 128 4.06 3.09 3.38
CA ALA A 128 5.35 3.27 2.70
C ALA A 128 5.70 4.75 2.52
N VAL A 129 4.71 5.58 2.15
CA VAL A 129 4.87 7.05 2.09
C VAL A 129 5.25 7.61 3.44
N GLN A 130 4.54 7.21 4.51
CA GLN A 130 4.81 7.69 5.86
C GLN A 130 6.24 7.35 6.30
N ARG A 131 6.74 6.15 6.01
CA ARG A 131 8.14 5.76 6.29
C ARG A 131 9.14 6.64 5.58
N LEU A 132 8.96 6.88 4.28
CA LEU A 132 9.84 7.76 3.51
C LEU A 132 9.75 9.22 3.96
N TYR A 133 8.58 9.66 4.40
CA TYR A 133 8.38 10.99 4.95
C TYR A 133 9.17 11.17 6.26
N VAL A 134 9.10 10.20 7.17
CA VAL A 134 9.89 10.16 8.41
C VAL A 134 11.40 10.14 8.11
N GLU A 135 11.84 9.33 7.15
CA GLU A 135 13.24 9.28 6.71
C GLU A 135 13.73 10.64 6.21
N ALA A 136 12.94 11.32 5.39
CA ALA A 136 13.28 12.61 4.84
C ALA A 136 13.31 13.72 5.92
N MET A 137 12.39 13.67 6.89
CA MET A 137 12.40 14.58 8.05
C MET A 137 13.63 14.35 8.94
N ALA A 138 13.98 13.08 9.20
CA ALA A 138 15.18 12.72 9.98
C ALA A 138 16.47 13.20 9.29
N ALA A 139 16.56 13.03 7.97
CA ALA A 139 17.69 13.50 7.18
C ALA A 139 17.78 15.04 7.20
N ALA A 140 16.66 15.75 7.09
CA ALA A 140 16.64 17.22 7.21
C ALA A 140 17.11 17.70 8.60
N ALA A 141 16.62 17.05 9.67
CA ALA A 141 17.06 17.35 11.03
C ALA A 141 18.56 17.06 11.25
N THR A 142 19.10 16.04 10.56
CA THR A 142 20.54 15.72 10.59
C THR A 142 21.37 16.82 9.90
N VAL A 143 20.88 17.39 8.79
CA VAL A 143 21.51 18.54 8.12
C VAL A 143 21.57 19.73 9.07
N ASP A 144 20.49 20.06 9.79
CA ASP A 144 20.45 21.16 10.74
C ASP A 144 21.53 20.97 11.84
N ILE A 145 21.67 19.77 12.39
CA ILE A 145 22.72 19.47 13.39
C ILE A 145 24.12 19.60 12.79
N ALA A 146 24.33 19.17 11.56
CA ALA A 146 25.62 19.26 10.87
C ALA A 146 25.98 20.74 10.58
N GLN A 147 25.01 21.57 10.20
CA GLN A 147 25.19 23.02 10.03
C GLN A 147 25.59 23.69 11.34
N ASP A 148 24.93 23.38 12.45
CA ASP A 148 25.28 23.86 13.77
C ASP A 148 26.70 23.43 14.17
N ARG A 149 27.10 22.19 13.89
CA ARG A 149 28.45 21.69 14.14
C ARG A 149 29.49 22.48 13.37
N VAL A 150 29.25 22.78 12.08
CA VAL A 150 30.15 23.64 11.27
C VAL A 150 30.25 25.02 11.88
N ALA A 151 29.15 25.66 12.27
CA ALA A 151 29.15 26.99 12.88
C ALA A 151 29.96 27.02 14.18
N ILE A 152 29.78 26.03 15.06
CA ILE A 152 30.52 25.89 16.33
C ILE A 152 32.01 25.66 16.06
N ALA A 153 32.36 24.72 15.15
CA ALA A 153 33.75 24.41 14.80
C ALA A 153 34.46 25.63 14.16
N GLN A 154 33.76 26.36 13.31
CA GLN A 154 34.28 27.56 12.67
C GLN A 154 34.58 28.66 13.69
N GLN A 155 33.69 28.84 14.67
CA GLN A 155 33.90 29.81 15.73
C GLN A 155 35.12 29.43 16.58
N LEU A 156 35.22 28.13 17.00
CA LEU A 156 36.38 27.65 17.76
C LEU A 156 37.68 27.78 16.99
N SER A 157 37.72 27.43 15.69
CA SER A 157 38.90 27.55 14.85
C SER A 157 39.44 29.00 14.77
N ARG A 158 38.51 29.96 14.67
CA ARG A 158 38.90 31.42 14.72
C ARG A 158 39.41 31.81 16.09
N GLU A 159 38.81 31.35 17.17
CA GLU A 159 39.18 31.66 18.55
C GLU A 159 40.57 31.10 18.90
N VAL A 160 40.79 29.83 18.60
CA VAL A 160 42.07 29.15 18.80
C VAL A 160 43.17 29.77 17.93
N GLY A 161 42.87 30.14 16.66
CA GLY A 161 43.81 30.83 15.78
C GLY A 161 44.35 32.11 16.41
N ARG A 162 43.47 33.01 16.90
CA ARG A 162 43.89 34.26 17.60
C ARG A 162 44.73 33.98 18.85
N ARG A 163 44.47 32.90 19.58
CA ARG A 163 45.25 32.56 20.79
C ARG A 163 46.63 31.97 20.44
N VAL A 164 46.73 31.23 19.35
CA VAL A 164 48.00 30.73 18.80
C VAL A 164 48.86 31.91 18.32
N ASP A 165 48.25 32.84 17.57
CA ASP A 165 48.96 34.06 17.07
C ASP A 165 49.47 34.93 18.24
N ALA A 166 48.75 34.93 19.37
CA ALA A 166 49.14 35.61 20.60
C ALA A 166 50.07 34.76 21.50
N ALA A 167 50.58 33.61 21.02
CA ALA A 167 51.41 32.66 21.76
C ALA A 167 50.79 32.16 23.08
N ARG A 168 49.46 32.18 23.18
CA ARG A 168 48.72 31.68 24.35
C ARG A 168 48.37 30.20 24.26
N ASP A 169 48.30 29.66 23.03
CA ASP A 169 48.07 28.24 22.76
C ASP A 169 49.15 27.68 21.85
N PRO A 170 49.48 26.39 21.93
CA PRO A 170 50.47 25.74 21.08
C PRO A 170 49.98 25.61 19.64
N LEU A 171 50.92 25.63 18.67
CA LEU A 171 50.62 25.54 17.21
C LEU A 171 49.73 24.36 16.82
N PHE A 172 49.92 23.20 17.48
CA PHE A 172 49.10 22.01 17.17
C PHE A 172 47.60 22.20 17.47
N ALA A 173 47.26 23.06 18.45
CA ALA A 173 45.87 23.38 18.75
C ALA A 173 45.15 24.06 17.57
N GLY A 174 45.86 25.00 16.91
CA GLY A 174 45.36 25.64 15.71
C GLY A 174 45.17 24.67 14.54
N THR A 175 46.14 23.78 14.34
CA THR A 175 46.01 22.73 13.30
C THR A 175 44.83 21.81 13.59
N ARG A 176 44.69 21.32 14.82
CA ARG A 176 43.56 20.42 15.22
C ARG A 176 42.20 21.10 15.09
N ALA A 177 42.09 22.40 15.46
CA ALA A 177 40.84 23.14 15.28
C ALA A 177 40.43 23.28 13.81
N ARG A 178 41.43 23.48 12.91
CA ARG A 178 41.17 23.51 11.46
C ARG A 178 40.77 22.14 10.91
N THR A 179 41.38 21.04 11.37
CA THR A 179 40.98 19.67 11.00
C THR A 179 39.55 19.38 11.43
N GLN A 180 39.17 19.71 12.67
CA GLN A 180 37.79 19.54 13.16
C GLN A 180 36.78 20.35 12.33
N LEU A 181 37.11 21.55 11.88
CA LEU A 181 36.26 22.32 10.97
C LEU A 181 36.14 21.66 9.60
N ALA A 182 37.21 21.07 9.07
CA ALA A 182 37.21 20.36 7.82
C ALA A 182 36.31 19.09 7.93
N GLU A 183 36.47 18.31 8.99
CA GLU A 183 35.62 17.16 9.29
C GLU A 183 34.13 17.54 9.39
N ALA A 184 33.81 18.62 10.12
CA ALA A 184 32.45 19.10 10.25
C ALA A 184 31.81 19.48 8.89
N ARG A 185 32.60 20.01 7.96
CA ARG A 185 32.13 20.35 6.59
C ARG A 185 31.86 19.10 5.76
N VAL A 186 32.71 18.08 5.86
CA VAL A 186 32.50 16.79 5.20
C VAL A 186 31.24 16.13 5.73
N ASP A 187 31.03 16.13 7.05
CA ASP A 187 29.81 15.60 7.66
C ASP A 187 28.54 16.33 7.20
N LEU A 188 28.62 17.66 7.00
CA LEU A 188 27.51 18.42 6.45
C LEU A 188 27.20 18.00 5.00
N GLU A 189 28.20 17.85 4.15
CA GLU A 189 28.05 17.40 2.76
C GLU A 189 27.40 16.00 2.72
N ILE A 190 27.86 15.09 3.56
CA ILE A 190 27.27 13.73 3.68
C ILE A 190 25.79 13.81 4.11
N ALA A 191 25.47 14.68 5.08
CA ALA A 191 24.09 14.84 5.54
C ALA A 191 23.17 15.45 4.45
N GLU A 192 23.68 16.41 3.68
CA GLU A 192 22.94 17.00 2.54
C GLU A 192 22.68 15.96 1.46
N HIS A 193 23.67 15.15 1.09
CA HIS A 193 23.47 14.03 0.15
C HIS A 193 22.45 13.00 0.66
N ALA A 194 22.47 12.68 1.96
CA ALA A 194 21.51 11.76 2.55
C ALA A 194 20.07 12.32 2.48
N ARG A 195 19.87 13.62 2.77
CA ARG A 195 18.59 14.31 2.62
C ARG A 195 18.10 14.26 1.17
N ASP A 196 18.96 14.61 0.21
CA ASP A 196 18.59 14.65 -1.21
C ASP A 196 18.25 13.24 -1.75
N ALA A 197 18.94 12.22 -1.26
CA ALA A 197 18.64 10.84 -1.56
C ALA A 197 17.26 10.41 -0.98
N ALA A 198 16.93 10.83 0.24
CA ALA A 198 15.62 10.55 0.86
C ALA A 198 14.49 11.24 0.09
N LEU A 199 14.64 12.49 -0.28
CA LEU A 199 13.69 13.24 -1.12
C LEU A 199 13.54 12.61 -2.51
N THR A 200 14.61 12.11 -3.10
CA THR A 200 14.58 11.42 -4.40
C THR A 200 13.77 10.12 -4.29
N ARG A 201 13.98 9.31 -3.24
CA ARG A 201 13.18 8.09 -3.02
C ARG A 201 11.69 8.40 -2.88
N MET A 202 11.36 9.48 -2.17
CA MET A 202 9.96 9.90 -2.05
C MET A 202 9.40 10.37 -3.38
N ALA A 203 10.13 11.20 -4.15
CA ALA A 203 9.71 11.67 -5.47
C ALA A 203 9.40 10.50 -6.43
N LEU A 204 10.24 9.46 -6.43
CA LEU A 204 10.01 8.25 -7.23
C LEU A 204 8.69 7.54 -6.86
N LEU A 205 8.37 7.47 -5.56
CA LEU A 205 7.11 6.85 -5.12
C LEU A 205 5.88 7.70 -5.51
N LEU A 206 6.04 9.02 -5.55
CA LEU A 206 5.00 9.97 -5.99
C LEU A 206 4.88 10.06 -7.51
N GLY A 207 5.79 9.45 -8.28
CA GLY A 207 5.86 9.61 -9.74
C GLY A 207 6.30 11.01 -10.18
N GLU A 208 7.00 11.76 -9.32
CA GLU A 208 7.45 13.13 -9.58
C GLU A 208 8.95 13.19 -9.91
N PRO A 209 9.41 14.21 -10.66
CA PRO A 209 10.83 14.42 -10.89
C PRO A 209 11.58 14.72 -9.59
N ALA A 210 12.77 14.12 -9.42
CA ALA A 210 13.67 14.43 -8.31
C ALA A 210 14.01 15.93 -8.26
N GLY A 211 14.18 16.48 -7.06
CA GLY A 211 14.61 17.87 -6.83
C GLY A 211 13.48 18.91 -6.77
N ARG A 212 12.21 18.52 -6.97
CA ARG A 212 11.06 19.43 -6.82
C ARG A 212 10.38 19.37 -5.46
N LEU A 213 10.66 18.33 -4.68
CA LEU A 213 10.03 18.13 -3.38
C LEU A 213 10.76 18.93 -2.30
N THR A 214 9.99 19.66 -1.52
CA THR A 214 10.44 20.26 -0.25
C THR A 214 9.50 19.75 0.84
N ILE A 215 10.10 19.24 1.92
CA ILE A 215 9.35 18.85 3.11
C ILE A 215 9.53 19.95 4.14
N GLY A 216 8.42 20.37 4.76
CA GLY A 216 8.49 21.30 5.88
C GLY A 216 9.29 20.67 7.03
N ARG A 217 10.02 21.48 7.78
CA ARG A 217 10.76 21.02 8.96
C ARG A 217 9.87 20.44 10.05
N GLY A 218 8.55 20.72 10.01
CA GLY A 218 7.51 20.15 10.86
C GLY A 218 7.92 20.05 12.34
N ASN A 219 7.09 19.40 13.10
CA ASN A 219 7.33 19.12 14.52
C ASN A 219 8.06 17.77 14.69
N PHE A 220 9.16 17.52 13.96
CA PHE A 220 9.86 16.23 14.00
C PHE A 220 10.33 15.83 15.41
N LEU A 221 10.66 16.83 16.25
CA LEU A 221 11.10 16.59 17.64
C LEU A 221 9.96 16.63 18.65
N ASP A 222 8.74 16.95 18.21
CA ASP A 222 7.55 16.89 19.04
C ASP A 222 7.00 15.47 19.00
N VAL A 223 6.80 14.91 20.17
CA VAL A 223 6.27 13.56 20.33
C VAL A 223 4.85 13.65 20.86
N GLU A 224 3.95 12.90 20.21
CA GLU A 224 2.57 12.79 20.65
C GLU A 224 2.35 11.41 21.25
N GLU A 225 1.69 11.36 22.40
CA GLU A 225 1.20 10.09 22.94
C GLU A 225 0.17 9.44 22.01
N PRO A 226 0.03 8.10 22.05
CA PRO A 226 -0.95 7.41 21.22
C PRO A 226 -2.35 7.90 21.55
N SER A 227 -3.09 8.39 20.58
CA SER A 227 -4.49 8.76 20.76
C SER A 227 -5.39 7.52 20.93
N ALA A 228 -6.47 7.69 21.65
CA ALA A 228 -7.25 6.72 22.40
C ALA A 228 -7.89 5.52 21.68
N SER A 229 -7.86 5.35 20.36
CA SER A 229 -8.51 4.20 19.73
C SER A 229 -7.50 3.15 19.26
N LEU A 230 -7.19 2.21 20.15
CA LEU A 230 -6.32 1.06 19.86
C LEU A 230 -7.11 -0.13 19.28
N GLN A 231 -7.94 0.13 18.28
CA GLN A 231 -8.71 -0.90 17.57
C GLN A 231 -8.05 -1.27 16.24
N PRO A 232 -8.16 -2.53 15.80
CA PRO A 232 -7.69 -2.95 14.49
C PRO A 232 -8.30 -2.11 13.37
N ALA A 233 -7.51 -1.85 12.32
CA ALA A 233 -7.98 -1.11 11.14
C ALA A 233 -9.22 -1.77 10.54
N ALA A 234 -10.26 -0.99 10.29
CA ALA A 234 -11.51 -1.48 9.73
C ALA A 234 -11.34 -2.22 8.39
N VAL A 235 -10.36 -1.80 7.56
CA VAL A 235 -10.06 -2.45 6.27
C VAL A 235 -9.51 -3.87 6.45
N ASP A 236 -8.74 -4.10 7.51
CA ASP A 236 -8.19 -5.42 7.83
C ASP A 236 -9.28 -6.39 8.34
N VAL A 237 -10.33 -5.88 8.96
CA VAL A 237 -11.51 -6.67 9.35
C VAL A 237 -12.42 -6.92 8.14
N ALA A 238 -12.59 -5.93 7.27
CA ALA A 238 -13.47 -5.99 6.11
C ALA A 238 -13.08 -7.11 5.11
N ILE A 239 -11.80 -7.44 4.98
CA ILE A 239 -11.36 -8.54 4.11
C ILE A 239 -11.87 -9.89 4.60
N PHE A 240 -11.91 -10.13 5.91
CA PHE A 240 -12.45 -11.38 6.47
C PHE A 240 -13.96 -11.44 6.33
N GLU A 241 -14.66 -10.32 6.46
CA GLU A 241 -16.10 -10.27 6.20
C GLU A 241 -16.42 -10.56 4.73
N ALA A 242 -15.61 -10.06 3.79
CA ALA A 242 -15.75 -10.39 2.38
C ALA A 242 -15.48 -11.88 2.12
N ARG A 243 -14.44 -12.47 2.72
CA ARG A 243 -14.14 -13.89 2.64
C ARG A 243 -15.27 -14.74 3.24
N ARG A 244 -15.86 -14.32 4.36
CA ARG A 244 -17.03 -14.99 4.98
C ARG A 244 -18.23 -14.97 4.04
N ARG A 245 -18.53 -13.82 3.39
CA ARG A 245 -19.59 -13.73 2.37
C ARG A 245 -19.32 -14.65 1.19
N ARG A 246 -18.07 -14.76 0.74
CA ARG A 246 -17.65 -15.67 -0.32
C ARG A 246 -17.88 -17.14 0.06
N ALA A 247 -17.45 -17.56 1.24
CA ALA A 247 -17.65 -18.92 1.74
C ALA A 247 -19.14 -19.25 1.89
N ALA A 248 -19.96 -18.31 2.36
CA ALA A 248 -21.41 -18.46 2.43
C ALA A 248 -22.06 -18.55 1.03
N ALA A 249 -21.55 -17.82 0.04
CA ALA A 249 -22.03 -17.90 -1.34
C ALA A 249 -21.66 -19.26 -1.97
N GLU A 250 -20.44 -19.76 -1.71
CA GLU A 250 -20.02 -21.10 -2.15
C GLU A 250 -20.88 -22.20 -1.54
N LEU A 251 -21.20 -22.13 -0.24
CA LEU A 251 -22.13 -23.07 0.40
C LEU A 251 -23.49 -23.05 -0.29
N ARG A 252 -24.04 -21.88 -0.60
CA ARG A 252 -25.31 -21.76 -1.35
C ARG A 252 -25.22 -22.40 -2.74
N LEU A 253 -24.08 -22.24 -3.43
CA LEU A 253 -23.85 -22.86 -4.73
C LEU A 253 -23.83 -24.39 -4.62
N GLN A 254 -23.17 -24.96 -3.61
CA GLN A 254 -23.17 -26.43 -3.40
C GLN A 254 -24.55 -26.96 -3.04
N GLN A 255 -25.34 -26.22 -2.25
CA GLN A 255 -26.73 -26.56 -1.96
C GLN A 255 -27.63 -26.52 -3.21
N ALA A 256 -27.46 -25.48 -4.04
CA ALA A 256 -28.17 -25.35 -5.31
C ALA A 256 -27.77 -26.46 -6.30
N SER A 257 -26.49 -26.80 -6.36
CA SER A 257 -25.95 -27.86 -7.22
C SER A 257 -26.42 -29.25 -6.84
N ALA A 258 -26.85 -29.48 -5.59
CA ALA A 258 -27.44 -30.72 -5.16
C ALA A 258 -28.81 -31.00 -5.80
N ARG A 259 -29.46 -30.03 -6.42
CA ARG A 259 -30.70 -30.23 -7.19
C ARG A 259 -30.35 -30.66 -8.61
N THR A 260 -31.00 -31.72 -9.10
CA THR A 260 -30.80 -32.24 -10.46
C THR A 260 -31.47 -31.35 -11.49
N ASP A 261 -30.81 -31.14 -12.64
CA ASP A 261 -31.36 -30.43 -13.78
C ASP A 261 -32.23 -31.35 -14.63
N LEU A 262 -33.19 -30.78 -15.33
CA LEU A 262 -34.02 -31.47 -16.29
C LEU A 262 -33.50 -31.17 -17.69
N THR A 263 -33.24 -32.18 -18.50
CA THR A 263 -32.90 -32.02 -19.91
C THR A 263 -34.10 -32.45 -20.76
N VAL A 264 -34.54 -31.57 -21.63
CA VAL A 264 -35.61 -31.88 -22.61
C VAL A 264 -35.00 -31.87 -24.00
N SER A 265 -35.39 -32.83 -24.80
CA SER A 265 -34.94 -32.94 -26.20
C SER A 265 -36.10 -33.25 -27.11
N GLY A 266 -35.99 -32.81 -28.36
CA GLY A 266 -37.00 -33.12 -29.38
C GLY A 266 -36.54 -32.74 -30.77
N GLY A 267 -37.09 -33.45 -31.78
CA GLY A 267 -36.75 -33.16 -33.15
C GLY A 267 -37.31 -34.18 -34.18
N PRO A 268 -37.11 -33.94 -35.47
CA PRO A 268 -37.56 -34.80 -36.54
C PRO A 268 -36.65 -36.05 -36.68
N ARG A 269 -37.27 -37.16 -37.09
CA ARG A 269 -36.60 -38.38 -37.51
C ARG A 269 -37.11 -38.75 -38.93
N LEU A 270 -36.17 -38.83 -39.84
CA LEU A 270 -36.41 -39.32 -41.20
C LEU A 270 -36.05 -40.80 -41.28
N ILE A 271 -36.95 -41.62 -41.81
CA ILE A 271 -36.78 -43.08 -41.98
C ILE A 271 -36.57 -43.36 -43.46
N GLY A 272 -35.68 -44.28 -43.82
CA GLY A 272 -35.35 -44.61 -45.20
C GLY A 272 -36.55 -45.14 -46.03
N SER A 273 -37.68 -45.50 -45.38
CA SER A 273 -38.98 -45.77 -46.07
C SER A 273 -39.64 -44.50 -46.64
N GLY A 274 -39.15 -43.28 -46.26
CA GLY A 274 -39.78 -42.01 -46.65
C GLY A 274 -40.67 -41.42 -45.56
N ASP A 275 -40.83 -42.10 -44.42
CA ASP A 275 -41.66 -41.66 -43.29
C ASP A 275 -40.92 -40.61 -42.44
N ILE A 276 -41.71 -39.67 -41.87
CA ILE A 276 -41.23 -38.69 -40.95
C ILE A 276 -41.88 -38.94 -39.58
N ALA A 277 -41.05 -39.08 -38.57
CA ALA A 277 -41.47 -39.19 -37.16
C ALA A 277 -40.94 -38.03 -36.32
N VAL A 278 -41.54 -37.80 -35.16
CA VAL A 278 -41.05 -36.85 -34.15
C VAL A 278 -40.54 -37.64 -32.96
N VAL A 279 -39.33 -37.31 -32.50
CA VAL A 279 -38.73 -37.88 -31.34
C VAL A 279 -38.76 -36.82 -30.22
N ALA A 280 -39.19 -37.21 -29.02
CA ALA A 280 -39.13 -36.38 -27.83
C ALA A 280 -38.53 -37.18 -26.68
N GLY A 281 -37.68 -36.50 -25.89
CA GLY A 281 -37.00 -37.14 -24.77
C GLY A 281 -36.95 -36.22 -23.55
N VAL A 282 -36.97 -36.81 -22.38
CA VAL A 282 -36.72 -36.13 -21.10
C VAL A 282 -35.70 -36.95 -20.33
N SER A 283 -34.62 -36.27 -19.92
CA SER A 283 -33.58 -36.91 -19.10
C SER A 283 -33.48 -36.19 -17.75
N LEU A 284 -33.55 -36.98 -16.68
CA LEU A 284 -33.39 -36.52 -15.31
C LEU A 284 -32.30 -37.36 -14.63
N PRO A 285 -31.10 -36.79 -14.40
CA PRO A 285 -30.02 -37.48 -13.70
C PRO A 285 -30.46 -37.90 -12.30
N LEU A 286 -30.14 -39.09 -11.88
CA LEU A 286 -30.41 -39.56 -10.53
C LEU A 286 -29.47 -38.88 -9.55
N ARG A 287 -30.01 -38.53 -8.37
CA ARG A 287 -29.28 -37.76 -7.38
C ARG A 287 -28.21 -38.63 -6.70
N ASN A 288 -26.93 -38.21 -6.83
CA ASN A 288 -25.87 -38.79 -6.02
C ASN A 288 -25.85 -38.12 -4.63
N ARG A 289 -26.58 -38.75 -3.68
CA ARG A 289 -26.73 -38.20 -2.32
C ARG A 289 -25.41 -38.14 -1.55
N GLY A 290 -24.50 -39.11 -1.75
CA GLY A 290 -23.20 -39.15 -1.07
C GLY A 290 -22.30 -38.00 -1.48
N LEU A 291 -22.12 -37.82 -2.79
CA LEU A 291 -21.28 -36.71 -3.33
C LEU A 291 -21.84 -35.34 -2.95
N ASN A 292 -23.14 -35.12 -3.08
CA ASN A 292 -23.76 -33.85 -2.72
C ASN A 292 -23.59 -33.51 -1.23
N ARG A 293 -23.75 -34.52 -0.35
CA ARG A 293 -23.53 -34.37 1.10
C ARG A 293 -22.08 -33.99 1.40
N SER A 294 -21.12 -34.65 0.75
CA SER A 294 -19.69 -34.37 0.91
C SER A 294 -19.34 -32.95 0.47
N ASN A 295 -19.82 -32.50 -0.70
CA ASN A 295 -19.57 -31.15 -1.19
C ASN A 295 -20.15 -30.07 -0.27
N ILE A 296 -21.36 -30.26 0.24
CA ILE A 296 -21.99 -29.36 1.20
C ILE A 296 -21.20 -29.34 2.54
N ALA A 297 -20.81 -30.52 3.04
CA ALA A 297 -20.04 -30.62 4.27
C ALA A 297 -18.65 -29.92 4.16
N ARG A 298 -18.00 -30.08 2.99
CA ARG A 298 -16.76 -29.35 2.69
C ARG A 298 -16.98 -27.85 2.72
N ALA A 299 -17.96 -27.31 2.01
CA ALA A 299 -18.22 -25.86 1.99
C ALA A 299 -18.61 -25.32 3.38
N GLN A 300 -19.29 -26.11 4.21
CA GLN A 300 -19.54 -25.75 5.61
C GLN A 300 -18.28 -25.72 6.46
N ALA A 301 -17.36 -26.66 6.23
CA ALA A 301 -16.07 -26.66 6.94
C ALA A 301 -15.20 -25.46 6.53
N GLU A 302 -15.16 -25.14 5.23
CA GLU A 302 -14.47 -23.95 4.69
C GLU A 302 -15.04 -22.65 5.31
N ALA A 303 -16.36 -22.53 5.45
CA ALA A 303 -16.98 -21.38 6.11
C ALA A 303 -16.56 -21.26 7.58
N ARG A 304 -16.53 -22.37 8.34
CA ARG A 304 -16.04 -22.37 9.73
C ARG A 304 -14.55 -22.06 9.83
N GLN A 305 -13.76 -22.51 8.85
CA GLN A 305 -12.34 -22.16 8.79
C GLN A 305 -12.14 -20.65 8.69
N VAL A 306 -12.86 -19.97 7.79
CA VAL A 306 -12.78 -18.51 7.67
C VAL A 306 -13.12 -17.78 8.97
N GLU A 307 -14.10 -18.28 9.73
CA GLU A 307 -14.46 -17.72 11.04
C GLU A 307 -13.35 -17.93 12.08
N ALA A 308 -12.71 -19.11 12.09
CA ALA A 308 -11.58 -19.38 12.95
C ALA A 308 -10.35 -18.52 12.60
N ASP A 309 -10.06 -18.37 11.31
CA ASP A 309 -8.96 -17.54 10.81
C ASP A 309 -9.15 -16.06 11.21
N LEU A 310 -10.40 -15.55 11.14
CA LEU A 310 -10.71 -14.20 11.64
C LEU A 310 -10.41 -14.06 13.15
N ALA A 311 -10.84 -15.05 13.94
CA ALA A 311 -10.62 -15.00 15.40
C ALA A 311 -9.11 -14.99 15.74
N VAL A 312 -8.30 -15.78 15.02
CA VAL A 312 -6.84 -15.80 15.17
C VAL A 312 -6.23 -14.45 14.75
N ASP A 313 -6.62 -13.90 13.60
CA ASP A 313 -6.09 -12.62 13.12
C ASP A 313 -6.43 -11.48 14.09
N LEU A 314 -7.65 -11.39 14.56
CA LEU A 314 -8.06 -10.37 15.53
C LEU A 314 -7.30 -10.48 16.86
N PHE A 315 -7.04 -11.71 17.33
CA PHE A 315 -6.24 -11.93 18.52
C PHE A 315 -4.80 -11.44 18.34
N GLN A 316 -4.16 -11.82 17.24
CA GLN A 316 -2.79 -11.40 16.91
C GLN A 316 -2.67 -9.88 16.73
N ARG A 317 -3.63 -9.26 16.02
CA ARG A 317 -3.62 -7.80 15.81
C ARG A 317 -3.78 -7.01 17.10
N ARG A 318 -4.63 -7.47 18.02
CA ARG A 318 -4.76 -6.81 19.32
C ARG A 318 -3.44 -6.84 20.10
N GLN A 319 -2.71 -7.95 20.07
CA GLN A 319 -1.39 -8.05 20.68
C GLN A 319 -0.38 -7.12 19.99
N GLN A 320 -0.34 -7.12 18.65
CA GLN A 320 0.54 -6.23 17.88
C GLN A 320 0.27 -4.75 18.18
N ILE A 321 -1.01 -4.36 18.25
CA ILE A 321 -1.40 -2.99 18.60
C ILE A 321 -0.95 -2.62 20.01
N ALA A 322 -1.14 -3.51 20.97
CA ALA A 322 -0.71 -3.26 22.36
C ALA A 322 0.82 -3.06 22.45
N LEU A 323 1.59 -3.93 21.79
CA LEU A 323 3.06 -3.83 21.76
C LEU A 323 3.53 -2.58 20.98
N ALA A 324 2.88 -2.24 19.87
CA ALA A 324 3.21 -1.04 19.12
C ALA A 324 2.89 0.24 19.92
N ALA A 325 1.78 0.27 20.66
CA ALA A 325 1.42 1.39 21.52
C ALA A 325 2.41 1.56 22.67
N GLU A 326 2.82 0.46 23.33
CA GLU A 326 3.86 0.47 24.35
C GLU A 326 5.18 1.02 23.80
N LYS A 327 5.55 0.60 22.57
CA LYS A 327 6.77 1.07 21.92
C LYS A 327 6.73 2.56 21.59
N VAL A 328 5.58 3.08 21.16
CA VAL A 328 5.38 4.52 20.95
C VAL A 328 5.58 5.29 22.26
N THR A 329 5.00 4.83 23.36
CA THR A 329 5.14 5.46 24.69
C THR A 329 6.60 5.41 25.18
N GLU A 330 7.26 4.24 25.07
CA GLU A 330 8.68 4.08 25.46
C GLU A 330 9.57 5.07 24.70
N THR A 331 9.40 5.13 23.36
CA THR A 331 10.23 6.00 22.53
C THR A 331 9.90 7.48 22.71
N ALA A 332 8.67 7.85 23.04
CA ALA A 332 8.29 9.21 23.41
C ALA A 332 9.06 9.67 24.67
N HIS A 333 9.05 8.85 25.72
CA HIS A 333 9.80 9.13 26.95
C HIS A 333 11.30 9.27 26.69
N GLU A 334 11.88 8.48 25.76
CA GLU A 334 13.30 8.64 25.39
C GLU A 334 13.55 10.00 24.74
N VAL A 335 12.69 10.42 23.79
CA VAL A 335 12.82 11.74 23.13
C VAL A 335 12.76 12.86 24.16
N GLU A 336 11.77 12.84 25.05
CA GLU A 336 11.60 13.84 26.11
C GLU A 336 12.82 13.88 27.05
N ALA A 337 13.31 12.73 27.48
CA ALA A 337 14.48 12.66 28.35
C ALA A 337 15.74 13.24 27.69
N VAL A 338 15.95 12.96 26.41
CA VAL A 338 17.09 13.49 25.65
C VAL A 338 16.93 14.98 25.38
N ARG A 339 15.73 15.42 24.97
CA ARG A 339 15.42 16.83 24.67
C ARG A 339 15.53 17.72 25.92
N ASP A 340 14.95 17.27 27.05
CA ASP A 340 14.75 18.14 28.21
C ASP A 340 15.91 18.06 29.24
N LYS A 341 16.72 16.99 29.19
CA LYS A 341 17.81 16.76 30.16
C LYS A 341 19.19 16.68 29.51
N VAL A 342 19.35 15.81 28.47
CA VAL A 342 20.68 15.50 27.93
C VAL A 342 21.22 16.65 27.08
N VAL A 343 20.43 17.16 26.12
CA VAL A 343 20.85 18.25 25.23
C VAL A 343 21.13 19.54 26.04
N PRO A 344 20.23 20.03 26.91
CA PRO A 344 20.50 21.23 27.71
C PRO A 344 21.67 21.06 28.68
N GLY A 345 21.90 19.84 29.17
CA GLY A 345 23.09 19.54 30.00
C GLY A 345 24.39 19.70 29.21
N ALA A 346 24.46 19.15 28.00
CA ALA A 346 25.62 19.27 27.13
C ALA A 346 25.86 20.72 26.67
N GLU A 347 24.79 21.48 26.37
CA GLU A 347 24.88 22.91 26.02
C GLU A 347 25.47 23.76 27.16
N ARG A 348 24.99 23.53 28.40
CA ARG A 348 25.54 24.21 29.58
C ARG A 348 27.01 23.84 29.80
N THR A 349 27.36 22.57 29.71
CA THR A 349 28.75 22.11 29.84
C THR A 349 29.67 22.80 28.81
N LEU A 350 29.25 22.84 27.55
CA LEU A 350 30.05 23.54 26.52
C LEU A 350 30.19 25.02 26.83
N ALA A 351 29.15 25.71 27.26
CA ALA A 351 29.18 27.12 27.60
C ALA A 351 30.14 27.39 28.79
N GLU A 352 30.10 26.59 29.84
CA GLU A 352 30.95 26.70 31.02
C GLU A 352 32.44 26.44 30.72
N VAL A 353 32.71 25.32 29.99
CA VAL A 353 34.08 24.95 29.58
C VAL A 353 34.66 26.01 28.66
N ARG A 354 33.87 26.54 27.73
CA ARG A 354 34.33 27.62 26.83
C ARG A 354 34.61 28.93 27.57
N ALA A 355 33.74 29.29 28.51
CA ALA A 355 34.00 30.47 29.34
C ALA A 355 35.29 30.31 30.19
N GLY A 356 35.53 29.10 30.75
CA GLY A 356 36.75 28.79 31.45
C GLY A 356 38.01 28.77 30.57
N TYR A 357 37.92 28.24 29.34
CA TYR A 357 38.99 28.25 28.35
C TYR A 357 39.42 29.69 28.03
N ASN A 358 38.47 30.59 27.86
CA ASN A 358 38.75 31.99 27.58
C ASN A 358 39.48 32.69 28.74
N ARG A 359 39.24 32.24 29.98
CA ARG A 359 39.95 32.71 31.18
C ARG A 359 41.26 31.96 31.46
N GLY A 360 41.61 30.95 30.71
CA GLY A 360 42.81 30.12 30.88
C GLY A 360 42.70 29.00 31.88
N GLY A 361 41.47 28.68 32.40
CA GLY A 361 41.23 27.62 33.37
C GLY A 361 40.99 26.24 32.75
N PHE A 362 40.68 26.17 31.46
CA PHE A 362 40.51 24.92 30.70
C PHE A 362 41.41 24.89 29.48
N THR A 363 41.66 23.69 28.98
CA THR A 363 42.46 23.46 27.75
C THR A 363 41.60 23.46 26.48
N PHE A 364 42.23 23.58 25.32
CA PHE A 364 41.57 23.33 24.04
C PHE A 364 40.92 21.93 23.95
N MET A 365 41.56 20.94 24.59
CA MET A 365 41.03 19.56 24.60
C MET A 365 39.69 19.49 25.34
N ASP A 366 39.55 20.18 26.47
CA ASP A 366 38.30 20.20 27.24
C ASP A 366 37.14 20.81 26.41
N VAL A 367 37.40 21.89 25.66
CA VAL A 367 36.43 22.51 24.74
C VAL A 367 36.06 21.54 23.62
N SER A 368 37.05 20.87 23.02
CA SER A 368 36.83 19.88 21.96
C SER A 368 35.97 18.70 22.44
N MET A 369 36.23 18.18 23.64
CA MET A 369 35.44 17.12 24.25
C MET A 369 33.98 17.55 24.51
N ALA A 370 33.79 18.76 25.05
CA ALA A 370 32.45 19.30 25.30
C ALA A 370 31.66 19.53 24.00
N GLN A 371 32.33 19.96 22.91
CA GLN A 371 31.69 20.07 21.59
C GLN A 371 31.28 18.71 21.05
N THR A 372 32.13 17.70 21.14
CA THR A 372 31.81 16.32 20.73
C THR A 372 30.61 15.79 21.51
N ALA A 373 30.59 15.98 22.83
CA ALA A 373 29.48 15.57 23.67
C ALA A 373 28.15 16.24 23.30
N LEU A 374 28.16 17.54 22.99
CA LEU A 374 26.96 18.24 22.50
C LEU A 374 26.48 17.70 21.13
N HIS A 375 27.40 17.47 20.20
CA HIS A 375 27.08 16.90 18.91
C HIS A 375 26.45 15.50 19.06
N GLU A 376 27.03 14.64 19.88
CA GLU A 376 26.50 13.30 20.17
C GLU A 376 25.11 13.35 20.83
N ALA A 377 24.89 14.29 21.76
CA ALA A 377 23.58 14.50 22.40
C ALA A 377 22.50 14.89 21.39
N ARG A 378 22.80 15.84 20.48
CA ARG A 378 21.90 16.28 19.42
C ARG A 378 21.65 15.16 18.39
N ALA A 379 22.68 14.43 17.99
CA ALA A 379 22.53 13.26 17.11
C ALA A 379 21.69 12.16 17.76
N ARG A 380 21.84 11.95 19.10
CA ARG A 380 20.99 11.04 19.86
C ARG A 380 19.52 11.47 19.86
N MET A 381 19.25 12.77 19.96
CA MET A 381 17.91 13.34 19.90
C MET A 381 17.21 13.01 18.57
N VAL A 382 17.90 13.23 17.43
CA VAL A 382 17.36 12.89 16.10
C VAL A 382 17.12 11.40 15.99
N ARG A 383 18.05 10.55 16.45
CA ARG A 383 17.86 9.09 16.43
C ARG A 383 16.68 8.63 17.28
N ALA A 384 16.48 9.24 18.45
CA ALA A 384 15.34 8.94 19.32
C ALA A 384 14.02 9.35 18.67
N ALA A 385 13.94 10.55 18.09
CA ALA A 385 12.76 11.00 17.35
C ALA A 385 12.47 10.11 16.12
N THR A 386 13.49 9.69 15.39
CA THR A 386 13.33 8.74 14.27
C THR A 386 12.68 7.44 14.74
N ARG A 387 13.21 6.83 15.81
CA ARG A 387 12.62 5.60 16.39
C ARG A 387 11.18 5.79 16.85
N HIS A 388 10.86 6.94 17.44
CA HIS A 388 9.48 7.26 17.82
C HIS A 388 8.54 7.31 16.61
N HIS A 389 8.93 8.03 15.56
CA HIS A 389 8.11 8.12 14.36
C HIS A 389 8.00 6.77 13.63
N GLU A 390 9.05 5.94 13.62
CA GLU A 390 8.99 4.58 13.07
C GLU A 390 8.02 3.69 13.87
N ALA A 391 8.04 3.77 15.20
CA ALA A 391 7.07 3.08 16.06
C ALA A 391 5.63 3.58 15.79
N ARG A 392 5.47 4.89 15.56
CA ARG A 392 4.19 5.49 15.20
C ARG A 392 3.68 5.02 13.85
N VAL A 393 4.54 4.88 12.83
CA VAL A 393 4.18 4.31 11.53
C VAL A 393 3.55 2.92 11.68
N GLU A 394 4.13 2.07 12.52
CA GLU A 394 3.61 0.73 12.76
C GLU A 394 2.23 0.77 13.45
N LEU A 395 2.08 1.58 14.47
CA LEU A 395 0.81 1.76 15.17
C LEU A 395 -0.27 2.33 14.24
N ASP A 396 0.05 3.36 13.46
CA ASP A 396 -0.86 4.01 12.50
C ASP A 396 -1.34 3.02 11.43
N ARG A 397 -0.46 2.12 10.97
CA ARG A 397 -0.82 1.03 10.03
C ARG A 397 -1.80 0.05 10.66
N LEU A 398 -1.53 -0.39 11.88
CA LEU A 398 -2.34 -1.39 12.59
C LEU A 398 -3.71 -0.84 12.97
N THR A 399 -3.80 0.44 13.32
CA THR A 399 -5.05 1.11 13.71
C THR A 399 -5.78 1.76 12.52
N GLY A 400 -5.13 1.88 11.36
CA GLY A 400 -5.75 2.41 10.15
C GLY A 400 -5.95 3.91 10.13
N ARG A 401 -5.02 4.69 10.69
CA ARG A 401 -5.09 6.17 10.74
C ARG A 401 -5.39 6.78 9.37
N PHE A 402 -4.83 6.26 8.30
CA PHE A 402 -4.97 6.81 6.96
C PHE A 402 -6.07 6.15 6.10
N VAL A 403 -6.94 5.34 6.70
CA VAL A 403 -8.03 4.67 5.96
C VAL A 403 -8.93 5.67 5.25
N SER A 404 -9.24 6.82 5.87
CA SER A 404 -10.07 7.87 5.26
C SER A 404 -9.46 8.51 4.01
N LEU A 405 -8.11 8.60 3.94
CA LEU A 405 -7.39 9.18 2.79
C LEU A 405 -7.29 8.20 1.61
N VAL A 406 -7.36 6.89 1.88
CA VAL A 406 -7.20 5.85 0.85
C VAL A 406 -8.53 5.30 0.34
N GLN A 407 -9.64 5.62 1.00
CA GLN A 407 -10.99 5.35 0.50
C GLN A 407 -11.31 6.33 -0.64
N GLU A 408 -11.86 5.82 -1.76
CA GLU A 408 -12.39 6.70 -2.80
C GLU A 408 -13.53 7.54 -2.23
N PRO A 409 -13.60 8.85 -2.54
CA PRO A 409 -14.80 9.60 -2.29
C PRO A 409 -15.96 8.89 -3.02
N ARG A 410 -17.04 8.61 -2.28
CA ARG A 410 -18.26 7.98 -2.81
C ARG A 410 -18.94 8.85 -3.85
#